data_de21b66a03d3923ae5f0cf02ab9b93d3
#
_entry.id   de21b66a03d3923ae5f0cf02ab9b93d3
#
_cell.length_a   1.000
_cell.length_b   1.000
_cell.length_c   1.000
_cell.angle_alpha   90.00
_cell.angle_beta   90.00
_cell.angle_gamma   90.00
#
_symmetry.space_group_name_H-M   'P 1'
#
loop_
_entity.id
_entity.type
_entity.pdbx_description
1 polymer ?
#
loop_
_entity_poly.entity_id
_entity_poly.type
_entity_poly.pdbx_seq_one_letter_code
_entity_poly.pdbx_strand_id
1 'polypeptide(L)'
;MRNCQEIYFIVNEGARTGRAAEVWKQVRGLLKEKGIAYKAYETKHKGHATSLAEHIAALPQEVIYLVVLGGDGTVNEVLNGITDFDKVRLGVIPTGSGNDFGRGIGLPKDPQTALENILSCIEQEQQTGKAPERIDLGQVSWPGADTPRIFGISAGTGLDAIVCKKALQSGLKKFLNKIHLGKLTYLLLTVQTLFTMDTAQVTYTYYGKEQQEQTVDKNKVIFTAVMNLRAEGGGVPMAPQASYTDGLLSVCSACGIPKWRTFLCLPFLVAARHEKIKGFDVENVQRMELAMSEPMVLHADGEYLGDVTQASFECLHHKLILLQ
;
A
#
# COMPACT_ATOMS: atom_id res chain seq x y z
N MET A 1 -16.67 34.69 -11.33
CA MET A 1 -17.14 33.37 -10.91
C MET A 1 -15.91 32.48 -10.96
N ARG A 2 -15.42 31.96 -9.82
CA ARG A 2 -14.30 31.02 -9.81
C ARG A 2 -14.79 29.75 -10.51
N ASN A 3 -14.12 29.32 -11.57
CA ASN A 3 -14.33 28.00 -12.16
C ASN A 3 -13.92 26.97 -11.08
N CYS A 4 -14.84 26.62 -10.21
CA CYS A 4 -14.58 25.59 -9.19
C CYS A 4 -14.56 24.27 -9.95
N GLN A 5 -13.37 23.74 -10.20
CA GLN A 5 -13.20 22.44 -10.86
C GLN A 5 -13.85 21.37 -9.99
N GLU A 6 -14.68 20.51 -10.59
CA GLU A 6 -15.44 19.48 -9.90
C GLU A 6 -14.49 18.43 -9.27
N ILE A 7 -14.73 18.08 -8.01
CA ILE A 7 -13.97 17.05 -7.28
C ILE A 7 -14.69 15.72 -7.39
N TYR A 8 -13.97 14.68 -7.74
CA TYR A 8 -14.49 13.31 -7.86
C TYR A 8 -14.18 12.53 -6.58
N PHE A 9 -15.18 11.82 -6.04
CA PHE A 9 -15.03 10.97 -4.87
C PHE A 9 -15.30 9.51 -5.24
N ILE A 10 -14.40 8.61 -4.84
CA ILE A 10 -14.65 7.16 -4.79
C ILE A 10 -14.83 6.80 -3.32
N VAL A 11 -16.02 6.30 -2.97
CA VAL A 11 -16.44 6.08 -1.59
C VAL A 11 -16.70 4.60 -1.35
N ASN A 12 -16.02 4.02 -0.37
CA ASN A 12 -16.27 2.66 0.10
C ASN A 12 -16.99 2.70 1.47
N GLU A 13 -18.31 2.83 1.46
CA GLU A 13 -19.13 2.88 2.69
C GLU A 13 -19.07 1.56 3.49
N GLY A 14 -18.82 0.42 2.82
CA GLY A 14 -18.68 -0.88 3.45
C GLY A 14 -17.38 -1.07 4.26
N ALA A 15 -16.46 -0.14 4.18
CA ALA A 15 -15.23 -0.19 4.95
C ALA A 15 -15.55 -0.08 6.45
N ARG A 16 -14.97 -1.02 7.24
CA ARG A 16 -15.02 -1.00 8.72
C ARG A 16 -16.43 -0.92 9.32
N THR A 17 -17.34 -1.81 8.89
CA THR A 17 -18.66 -2.01 9.54
C THR A 17 -19.52 -0.74 9.70
N GLY A 18 -19.58 0.14 8.66
CA GLY A 18 -20.46 1.30 8.64
C GLY A 18 -19.86 2.63 9.09
N ARG A 19 -18.67 2.65 9.70
CA ARG A 19 -18.01 3.93 10.09
C ARG A 19 -17.71 4.81 8.88
N ALA A 20 -17.41 4.20 7.72
CA ALA A 20 -17.15 4.94 6.49
C ALA A 20 -18.39 5.71 6.01
N ALA A 21 -19.59 5.18 6.18
CA ALA A 21 -20.84 5.85 5.85
C ALA A 21 -21.09 7.11 6.73
N GLU A 22 -20.77 7.03 8.04
CA GLU A 22 -20.84 8.19 8.93
C GLU A 22 -19.84 9.27 8.53
N VAL A 23 -18.59 8.87 8.23
CA VAL A 23 -17.54 9.80 7.75
C VAL A 23 -17.98 10.45 6.44
N TRP A 24 -18.53 9.65 5.50
CA TRP A 24 -19.02 10.21 4.24
C TRP A 24 -20.16 11.21 4.44
N LYS A 25 -21.07 10.94 5.36
CA LYS A 25 -22.14 11.89 5.72
C LYS A 25 -21.57 13.22 6.24
N GLN A 26 -20.52 13.17 7.10
CA GLN A 26 -19.84 14.37 7.59
C GLN A 26 -19.14 15.13 6.45
N VAL A 27 -18.37 14.43 5.61
CA VAL A 27 -17.68 15.01 4.46
C VAL A 27 -18.66 15.70 3.51
N ARG A 28 -19.79 15.05 3.18
CA ARG A 28 -20.85 15.67 2.36
C ARG A 28 -21.44 16.94 2.98
N GLY A 29 -21.64 16.93 4.30
CA GLY A 29 -22.10 18.11 5.03
C GLY A 29 -21.16 19.30 4.86
N LEU A 30 -19.86 19.07 5.05
CA LEU A 30 -18.81 20.09 4.90
C LEU A 30 -18.69 20.61 3.45
N LEU A 31 -18.74 19.71 2.46
CA LEU A 31 -18.71 20.09 1.05
C LEU A 31 -19.91 21.00 0.68
N LYS A 32 -21.11 20.66 1.18
CA LYS A 32 -22.32 21.46 0.98
C LYS A 32 -22.20 22.83 1.65
N GLU A 33 -21.72 22.87 2.90
CA GLU A 33 -21.52 24.12 3.66
C GLU A 33 -20.55 25.07 2.95
N LYS A 34 -19.44 24.51 2.42
CA LYS A 34 -18.42 25.25 1.67
C LYS A 34 -18.82 25.56 0.21
N GLY A 35 -19.95 25.06 -0.27
CA GLY A 35 -20.40 25.24 -1.67
C GLY A 35 -19.51 24.59 -2.72
N ILE A 36 -18.82 23.50 -2.37
CA ILE A 36 -17.90 22.76 -3.25
C ILE A 36 -18.69 21.83 -4.18
N ALA A 37 -18.46 21.98 -5.50
CA ALA A 37 -19.03 21.06 -6.50
C ALA A 37 -18.28 19.73 -6.50
N TYR A 38 -19.01 18.62 -6.44
CA TYR A 38 -18.41 17.29 -6.47
C TYR A 38 -19.31 16.25 -7.12
N LYS A 39 -18.70 15.14 -7.59
CA LYS A 39 -19.37 13.90 -7.97
C LYS A 39 -18.88 12.76 -7.09
N ALA A 40 -19.76 11.88 -6.64
CA ALA A 40 -19.40 10.75 -5.80
C ALA A 40 -19.86 9.43 -6.42
N TYR A 41 -18.97 8.44 -6.37
CA TYR A 41 -19.18 7.08 -6.86
C TYR A 41 -18.97 6.12 -5.69
N GLU A 42 -20.01 5.36 -5.35
CA GLU A 42 -19.95 4.36 -4.30
C GLU A 42 -19.48 3.02 -4.86
N THR A 43 -18.52 2.39 -4.17
CA THR A 43 -18.07 1.04 -4.56
C THR A 43 -19.10 0.00 -4.16
N LYS A 44 -19.34 -0.99 -5.03
CA LYS A 44 -20.35 -2.03 -4.83
C LYS A 44 -19.75 -3.40 -4.51
N HIS A 45 -18.54 -3.66 -4.95
CA HIS A 45 -17.83 -4.94 -4.78
C HIS A 45 -16.32 -4.73 -4.90
N LYS A 46 -15.55 -5.77 -4.61
CA LYS A 46 -14.09 -5.78 -4.81
C LYS A 46 -13.76 -5.56 -6.29
N GLY A 47 -12.76 -4.73 -6.58
CA GLY A 47 -12.34 -4.32 -7.93
C GLY A 47 -13.16 -3.16 -8.52
N HIS A 48 -14.28 -2.75 -7.90
CA HIS A 48 -15.09 -1.67 -8.47
C HIS A 48 -14.40 -0.31 -8.40
N ALA A 49 -13.56 -0.07 -7.37
CA ALA A 49 -12.81 1.18 -7.28
C ALA A 49 -11.78 1.33 -8.42
N THR A 50 -11.22 0.22 -8.91
CA THR A 50 -10.34 0.21 -10.10
C THR A 50 -11.09 0.73 -11.34
N SER A 51 -12.24 0.13 -11.67
CA SER A 51 -13.04 0.55 -12.83
C SER A 51 -13.55 1.98 -12.71
N LEU A 52 -13.89 2.43 -11.50
CA LEU A 52 -14.29 3.82 -11.26
C LEU A 52 -13.12 4.80 -11.48
N ALA A 53 -11.92 4.44 -11.01
CA ALA A 53 -10.72 5.23 -11.20
C ALA A 53 -10.33 5.32 -12.67
N GLU A 54 -10.39 4.20 -13.43
CA GLU A 54 -10.20 4.18 -14.88
C GLU A 54 -11.17 5.12 -15.60
N HIS A 55 -12.47 5.03 -15.26
CA HIS A 55 -13.49 5.88 -15.83
C HIS A 55 -13.22 7.36 -15.55
N ILE A 56 -12.86 7.71 -14.30
CA ILE A 56 -12.59 9.09 -13.90
C ILE A 56 -11.29 9.60 -14.57
N ALA A 57 -10.22 8.79 -14.61
CA ALA A 57 -8.96 9.17 -15.25
C ALA A 57 -9.10 9.40 -16.77
N ALA A 58 -10.08 8.74 -17.41
CA ALA A 58 -10.37 8.90 -18.85
C ALA A 58 -11.18 10.17 -19.18
N LEU A 59 -11.65 10.94 -18.19
CA LEU A 59 -12.41 12.18 -18.42
C LEU A 59 -11.56 13.23 -19.18
N PRO A 60 -12.17 14.15 -19.94
CA PRO A 60 -11.43 15.05 -20.85
C PRO A 60 -10.66 16.18 -20.16
N GLN A 61 -10.83 16.38 -18.84
CA GLN A 61 -10.14 17.43 -18.09
C GLN A 61 -8.61 17.21 -18.10
N GLU A 62 -7.82 18.26 -18.16
CA GLU A 62 -6.35 18.22 -18.05
C GLU A 62 -5.89 17.90 -16.61
N VAL A 63 -6.66 18.34 -15.61
CA VAL A 63 -6.42 18.05 -14.20
C VAL A 63 -7.68 17.45 -13.59
N ILE A 64 -7.53 16.36 -12.86
CA ILE A 64 -8.61 15.65 -12.18
C ILE A 64 -8.29 15.57 -10.68
N TYR A 65 -9.13 16.15 -9.85
CA TYR A 65 -9.07 16.00 -8.40
C TYR A 65 -9.89 14.78 -7.99
N LEU A 66 -9.21 13.70 -7.60
CA LEU A 66 -9.81 12.44 -7.19
C LEU A 66 -9.58 12.20 -5.71
N VAL A 67 -10.63 12.03 -4.93
CA VAL A 67 -10.56 11.76 -3.49
C VAL A 67 -11.09 10.36 -3.20
N VAL A 68 -10.28 9.56 -2.49
CA VAL A 68 -10.67 8.23 -2.03
C VAL A 68 -11.07 8.29 -0.57
N LEU A 69 -12.29 7.87 -0.26
CA LEU A 69 -12.78 7.64 1.09
C LEU A 69 -12.86 6.12 1.30
N GLY A 70 -11.83 5.54 1.95
CA GLY A 70 -11.71 4.10 2.06
C GLY A 70 -10.52 3.66 2.92
N GLY A 71 -10.25 2.35 2.92
CA GLY A 71 -9.05 1.75 3.51
C GLY A 71 -7.99 1.45 2.46
N ASP A 72 -6.88 0.84 2.90
CA ASP A 72 -5.71 0.51 2.06
C ASP A 72 -6.07 -0.26 0.78
N GLY A 73 -6.99 -1.25 0.87
CA GLY A 73 -7.45 -2.00 -0.30
C GLY A 73 -8.18 -1.12 -1.33
N THR A 74 -8.99 -0.13 -0.88
CA THR A 74 -9.66 0.80 -1.80
C THR A 74 -8.65 1.75 -2.45
N VAL A 75 -7.67 2.22 -1.69
CA VAL A 75 -6.56 3.03 -2.22
C VAL A 75 -5.78 2.23 -3.26
N ASN A 76 -5.42 0.97 -2.95
CA ASN A 76 -4.72 0.10 -3.90
C ASN A 76 -5.53 -0.14 -5.19
N GLU A 77 -6.83 -0.40 -5.09
CA GLU A 77 -7.71 -0.52 -6.26
C GLU A 77 -7.68 0.76 -7.11
N VAL A 78 -7.76 1.94 -6.49
CA VAL A 78 -7.72 3.23 -7.19
C VAL A 78 -6.37 3.47 -7.86
N LEU A 79 -5.26 3.22 -7.17
CA LEU A 79 -3.91 3.35 -7.75
C LEU A 79 -3.75 2.49 -9.01
N ASN A 80 -4.36 1.30 -9.03
CA ASN A 80 -4.31 0.40 -10.17
C ASN A 80 -5.37 0.69 -11.25
N GLY A 81 -6.25 1.64 -11.03
CA GLY A 81 -7.20 2.15 -12.04
C GLY A 81 -6.79 3.49 -12.64
N ILE A 82 -5.82 4.20 -12.07
CA ILE A 82 -5.31 5.45 -12.65
C ILE A 82 -4.47 5.14 -13.88
N THR A 83 -4.97 5.50 -15.04
CA THR A 83 -4.29 5.30 -16.34
C THR A 83 -3.31 6.41 -16.66
N ASP A 84 -3.53 7.62 -16.13
CA ASP A 84 -2.68 8.80 -16.31
C ASP A 84 -2.43 9.51 -14.98
N PHE A 85 -1.27 9.25 -14.38
CA PHE A 85 -0.85 9.82 -13.09
C PHE A 85 -0.47 11.31 -13.19
N ASP A 86 -0.13 11.81 -14.36
CA ASP A 86 0.20 13.21 -14.54
C ASP A 86 -1.04 14.11 -14.52
N LYS A 87 -2.19 13.51 -14.79
CA LYS A 87 -3.50 14.17 -14.83
C LYS A 87 -4.24 14.12 -13.49
N VAL A 88 -4.06 13.05 -12.72
CA VAL A 88 -4.80 12.82 -11.48
C VAL A 88 -4.04 13.37 -10.27
N ARG A 89 -4.74 14.18 -9.44
CA ARG A 89 -4.33 14.60 -8.08
C ARG A 89 -5.13 13.77 -7.11
N LEU A 90 -4.46 12.91 -6.35
CA LEU A 90 -5.11 11.97 -5.45
C LEU A 90 -5.16 12.53 -4.02
N GLY A 91 -6.36 12.67 -3.46
CA GLY A 91 -6.58 12.87 -2.04
C GLY A 91 -7.07 11.58 -1.38
N VAL A 92 -6.74 11.37 -0.11
CA VAL A 92 -7.20 10.19 0.63
C VAL A 92 -7.77 10.60 1.98
N ILE A 93 -9.00 10.14 2.28
CA ILE A 93 -9.64 10.22 3.59
C ILE A 93 -9.68 8.81 4.18
N PRO A 94 -8.78 8.48 5.14
CA PRO A 94 -8.61 7.12 5.61
C PRO A 94 -9.77 6.66 6.49
N THR A 95 -10.51 5.61 6.11
CA THR A 95 -11.62 5.04 6.90
C THR A 95 -11.44 3.55 7.21
N GLY A 96 -10.35 2.95 6.76
CA GLY A 96 -10.04 1.53 6.98
C GLY A 96 -9.59 1.20 8.39
N SER A 97 -9.27 -0.07 8.64
CA SER A 97 -8.78 -0.58 9.93
C SER A 97 -7.28 -0.38 10.12
N GLY A 98 -6.48 -0.54 9.06
CA GLY A 98 -5.02 -0.38 9.04
C GLY A 98 -4.65 1.07 8.75
N ASN A 99 -5.11 1.55 7.61
CA ASN A 99 -4.73 2.84 7.04
C ASN A 99 -3.21 3.03 7.00
N ASP A 100 -2.52 1.95 6.60
CA ASP A 100 -1.06 1.94 6.55
C ASP A 100 -0.53 2.96 5.53
N PHE A 101 -1.21 3.09 4.39
CA PHE A 101 -0.89 4.12 3.40
C PHE A 101 -0.98 5.54 4.02
N GLY A 102 -2.15 5.90 4.54
CA GLY A 102 -2.36 7.22 5.12
C GLY A 102 -1.43 7.53 6.30
N ARG A 103 -1.16 6.51 7.14
CA ARG A 103 -0.22 6.65 8.27
C ARG A 103 1.22 6.82 7.78
N GLY A 104 1.62 6.07 6.77
CA GLY A 104 2.99 6.07 6.23
C GLY A 104 3.39 7.39 5.58
N ILE A 105 2.44 8.07 4.95
CA ILE A 105 2.62 9.39 4.33
C ILE A 105 2.17 10.57 5.22
N GLY A 106 1.74 10.30 6.47
CA GLY A 106 1.43 11.35 7.44
C GLY A 106 0.06 11.99 7.33
N LEU A 107 -0.92 11.36 6.67
CA LEU A 107 -2.27 11.93 6.53
C LEU A 107 -2.98 12.08 7.88
N PRO A 108 -3.82 13.12 8.04
CA PRO A 108 -4.64 13.30 9.22
C PRO A 108 -5.58 12.10 9.44
N LYS A 109 -5.74 11.72 10.72
CA LYS A 109 -6.70 10.66 11.11
C LYS A 109 -8.12 11.18 11.17
N ASP A 110 -8.29 12.49 11.41
CA ASP A 110 -9.57 13.17 11.44
C ASP A 110 -10.05 13.46 10.01
N PRO A 111 -11.24 12.98 9.62
CA PRO A 111 -11.75 13.14 8.26
C PRO A 111 -11.98 14.60 7.85
N GLN A 112 -12.35 15.47 8.80
CA GLN A 112 -12.56 16.89 8.52
C GLN A 112 -11.22 17.54 8.17
N THR A 113 -10.20 17.34 9.01
CA THR A 113 -8.86 17.87 8.78
C THR A 113 -8.27 17.34 7.46
N ALA A 114 -8.48 16.04 7.16
CA ALA A 114 -8.05 15.48 5.90
C ALA A 114 -8.70 16.16 4.69
N LEU A 115 -10.03 16.39 4.74
CA LEU A 115 -10.74 17.12 3.69
C LEU A 115 -10.25 18.56 3.56
N GLU A 116 -10.05 19.26 4.67
CA GLU A 116 -9.59 20.65 4.68
C GLU A 116 -8.20 20.79 4.06
N ASN A 117 -7.28 19.87 4.36
CA ASN A 117 -5.96 19.83 3.73
C ASN A 117 -6.08 19.61 2.21
N ILE A 118 -6.89 18.63 1.78
CA ILE A 118 -7.13 18.36 0.36
C ILE A 118 -7.66 19.62 -0.36
N LEU A 119 -8.66 20.28 0.21
CA LEU A 119 -9.24 21.49 -0.36
C LEU A 119 -8.24 22.64 -0.42
N SER A 120 -7.40 22.78 0.60
CA SER A 120 -6.32 23.78 0.65
C SER A 120 -5.29 23.55 -0.46
N CYS A 121 -4.87 22.30 -0.68
CA CYS A 121 -3.96 21.94 -1.79
C CYS A 121 -4.56 22.26 -3.15
N ILE A 122 -5.85 21.94 -3.37
CA ILE A 122 -6.56 22.25 -4.60
C ILE A 122 -6.62 23.78 -4.82
N GLU A 123 -6.97 24.54 -3.79
CA GLU A 123 -7.04 25.99 -3.88
C GLU A 123 -5.66 26.60 -4.17
N GLN A 124 -4.60 26.10 -3.53
CA GLN A 124 -3.23 26.54 -3.76
C GLN A 124 -2.78 26.25 -5.21
N GLU A 125 -3.03 25.03 -5.74
CA GLU A 125 -2.71 24.71 -7.13
C GLU A 125 -3.47 25.63 -8.11
N GLN A 126 -4.75 25.87 -7.88
CA GLN A 126 -5.56 26.77 -8.72
C GLN A 126 -5.09 28.23 -8.68
N GLN A 127 -4.55 28.69 -7.56
CA GLN A 127 -4.05 30.06 -7.40
C GLN A 127 -2.65 30.24 -7.97
N THR A 128 -1.78 29.26 -7.80
CA THR A 128 -0.34 29.35 -8.14
C THR A 128 0.03 28.70 -9.47
N GLY A 129 -0.81 27.79 -9.98
CA GLY A 129 -0.50 26.92 -11.12
C GLY A 129 0.55 25.85 -10.80
N LYS A 130 0.99 25.74 -9.53
CA LYS A 130 2.00 24.75 -9.13
C LYS A 130 1.32 23.51 -8.58
N ALA A 131 1.57 22.37 -9.22
CA ALA A 131 1.06 21.09 -8.76
C ALA A 131 1.60 20.74 -7.35
N PRO A 132 0.83 20.00 -6.53
CA PRO A 132 1.28 19.45 -5.26
C PRO A 132 2.48 18.51 -5.40
N GLU A 133 3.02 18.10 -4.26
CA GLU A 133 4.19 17.20 -4.24
C GLU A 133 3.88 15.84 -4.86
N ARG A 134 4.91 15.27 -5.48
CA ARG A 134 4.87 13.92 -6.03
C ARG A 134 5.52 12.94 -5.07
N ILE A 135 4.92 11.77 -4.96
CA ILE A 135 5.45 10.65 -4.19
C ILE A 135 5.76 9.47 -5.09
N ASP A 136 6.64 8.61 -4.61
CA ASP A 136 7.00 7.36 -5.24
C ASP A 136 5.90 6.32 -5.02
N LEU A 137 5.78 5.40 -5.97
CA LEU A 137 4.99 4.18 -5.84
C LEU A 137 5.90 2.98 -6.17
N GLY A 138 5.54 1.81 -5.69
CA GLY A 138 6.16 0.58 -6.14
C GLY A 138 5.32 -0.12 -7.22
N GLN A 139 6.00 -0.90 -8.05
CA GLN A 139 5.39 -1.76 -9.04
C GLN A 139 5.95 -3.16 -8.90
N VAL A 140 5.10 -4.18 -9.04
CA VAL A 140 5.51 -5.60 -9.11
C VAL A 140 4.97 -6.26 -10.35
N SER A 141 5.80 -7.06 -11.01
CA SER A 141 5.44 -7.91 -12.14
C SER A 141 5.93 -9.34 -11.91
N TRP A 142 5.24 -10.31 -12.51
CA TRP A 142 5.59 -11.73 -12.42
C TRP A 142 5.13 -12.46 -13.69
N PRO A 143 5.72 -13.62 -14.04
CA PRO A 143 5.30 -14.41 -15.19
C PRO A 143 3.81 -14.80 -15.09
N GLY A 144 3.05 -14.50 -16.14
CA GLY A 144 1.60 -14.76 -16.19
C GLY A 144 0.72 -13.62 -15.68
N ALA A 145 1.29 -12.49 -15.25
CA ALA A 145 0.53 -11.27 -15.02
C ALA A 145 0.24 -10.56 -16.35
N ASP A 146 -1.02 -10.18 -16.59
CA ASP A 146 -1.40 -9.41 -17.78
C ASP A 146 -0.82 -7.99 -17.73
N THR A 147 -0.77 -7.41 -16.54
CA THR A 147 -0.24 -6.07 -16.27
C THR A 147 0.51 -6.04 -14.93
N PRO A 148 1.54 -5.20 -14.82
CA PRO A 148 2.18 -4.96 -13.52
C PRO A 148 1.18 -4.44 -12.48
N ARG A 149 1.39 -4.80 -11.21
CA ARG A 149 0.57 -4.33 -10.10
C ARG A 149 1.27 -3.21 -9.34
N ILE A 150 0.61 -2.07 -9.20
CA ILE A 150 1.10 -0.94 -8.40
C ILE A 150 0.79 -1.18 -6.92
N PHE A 151 1.73 -0.81 -6.07
CA PHE A 151 1.55 -0.77 -4.62
C PHE A 151 2.00 0.57 -4.02
N GLY A 152 1.25 1.03 -3.04
CA GLY A 152 1.55 2.27 -2.34
C GLY A 152 2.33 2.03 -1.05
N ILE A 153 2.19 0.85 -0.44
CA ILE A 153 2.76 0.52 0.87
C ILE A 153 3.93 -0.45 0.72
N SER A 154 3.62 -1.66 0.27
CA SER A 154 4.58 -2.78 0.19
C SER A 154 4.11 -3.86 -0.77
N ALA A 155 5.07 -4.64 -1.25
CA ALA A 155 4.83 -5.93 -1.88
C ALA A 155 5.86 -6.93 -1.35
N GLY A 156 5.62 -8.22 -1.54
CA GLY A 156 6.60 -9.18 -1.05
C GLY A 156 6.18 -10.63 -1.16
N THR A 157 7.08 -11.51 -0.71
CA THR A 157 6.89 -12.97 -0.75
C THR A 157 7.21 -13.61 0.60
N GLY A 158 6.58 -14.74 0.88
CA GLY A 158 6.86 -15.55 2.06
C GLY A 158 5.89 -15.34 3.21
N LEU A 159 6.40 -15.19 4.44
CA LEU A 159 5.60 -15.21 5.66
C LEU A 159 4.45 -14.21 5.67
N ASP A 160 4.73 -12.95 5.37
CA ASP A 160 3.78 -11.85 5.32
C ASP A 160 2.69 -12.09 4.27
N ALA A 161 3.10 -12.51 3.07
CA ALA A 161 2.21 -12.85 1.97
C ALA A 161 1.28 -14.04 2.29
N ILE A 162 1.81 -15.10 2.94
CA ILE A 162 1.01 -16.26 3.38
C ILE A 162 0.01 -15.85 4.45
N VAL A 163 0.39 -14.98 5.38
CA VAL A 163 -0.52 -14.46 6.42
C VAL A 163 -1.64 -13.64 5.78
N CYS A 164 -1.33 -12.78 4.80
CA CYS A 164 -2.32 -12.05 4.02
C CYS A 164 -3.29 -13.00 3.29
N LYS A 165 -2.78 -14.02 2.57
CA LYS A 165 -3.57 -15.06 1.89
C LYS A 165 -4.52 -15.78 2.85
N LYS A 166 -4.02 -16.26 3.99
CA LYS A 166 -4.82 -16.92 5.03
C LYS A 166 -5.86 -15.99 5.65
N ALA A 167 -5.52 -14.74 5.91
CA ALA A 167 -6.45 -13.75 6.46
C ALA A 167 -7.60 -13.41 5.50
N LEU A 168 -7.33 -13.41 4.18
CA LEU A 168 -8.36 -13.22 3.16
C LEU A 168 -9.29 -14.43 3.02
N GLN A 169 -8.75 -15.65 3.09
CA GLN A 169 -9.50 -16.91 2.92
C GLN A 169 -10.32 -17.29 4.16
N SER A 170 -9.79 -17.00 5.36
CA SER A 170 -10.51 -17.28 6.59
C SER A 170 -11.59 -16.21 6.78
N GLY A 171 -12.88 -16.58 6.78
CA GLY A 171 -13.97 -15.69 7.20
C GLY A 171 -13.81 -15.14 8.64
N LEU A 172 -12.72 -15.51 9.31
CA LEU A 172 -12.25 -15.09 10.62
C LEU A 172 -12.06 -13.56 10.73
N LYS A 173 -11.63 -12.89 9.63
CA LYS A 173 -11.46 -11.42 9.60
C LYS A 173 -12.77 -10.69 9.91
N LYS A 174 -13.92 -11.19 9.42
CA LYS A 174 -15.25 -10.61 9.72
C LYS A 174 -15.67 -10.82 11.18
N PHE A 175 -15.35 -11.99 11.74
CA PHE A 175 -15.74 -12.36 13.10
C PHE A 175 -14.88 -11.63 14.15
N LEU A 176 -13.59 -11.49 13.92
CA LEU A 176 -12.62 -10.97 14.87
C LEU A 176 -12.50 -9.44 14.87
N ASN A 177 -12.81 -8.79 13.74
CA ASN A 177 -13.03 -7.34 13.71
C ASN A 177 -14.22 -6.94 14.60
N LYS A 178 -15.21 -7.83 14.78
CA LYS A 178 -16.38 -7.61 15.62
C LYS A 178 -16.06 -7.61 17.12
N ILE A 179 -14.95 -8.25 17.53
CA ILE A 179 -14.55 -8.39 18.95
C ILE A 179 -13.23 -7.64 19.27
N HIS A 180 -12.79 -6.69 18.43
CA HIS A 180 -11.57 -5.86 18.62
C HIS A 180 -10.25 -6.66 18.81
N LEU A 181 -10.22 -7.97 18.49
CA LEU A 181 -9.07 -8.86 18.61
C LEU A 181 -8.29 -9.05 17.30
N GLY A 182 -8.54 -8.22 16.30
CA GLY A 182 -7.92 -8.36 14.95
C GLY A 182 -6.38 -8.42 14.99
N LYS A 183 -5.73 -7.62 15.83
CA LYS A 183 -4.26 -7.64 15.96
C LYS A 183 -3.73 -8.94 16.57
N LEU A 184 -4.40 -9.49 17.57
CA LEU A 184 -4.01 -10.74 18.21
C LEU A 184 -4.15 -11.93 17.25
N THR A 185 -5.19 -11.92 16.44
CA THR A 185 -5.37 -12.97 15.43
C THR A 185 -4.31 -12.91 14.37
N TYR A 186 -3.97 -11.71 13.90
CA TYR A 186 -2.89 -11.55 12.93
C TYR A 186 -1.57 -12.08 13.49
N LEU A 187 -1.26 -11.80 14.76
CA LEU A 187 -0.10 -12.34 15.44
C LEU A 187 -0.15 -13.88 15.53
N LEU A 188 -1.30 -14.46 15.92
CA LEU A 188 -1.46 -15.92 15.99
C LEU A 188 -1.30 -16.59 14.63
N LEU A 189 -1.87 -16.01 13.57
CA LEU A 189 -1.70 -16.49 12.19
C LEU A 189 -0.23 -16.37 11.75
N THR A 190 0.45 -15.30 12.10
CA THR A 190 1.88 -15.11 11.81
C THR A 190 2.71 -16.20 12.48
N VAL A 191 2.49 -16.45 13.78
CA VAL A 191 3.20 -17.49 14.52
C VAL A 191 2.90 -18.88 13.94
N GLN A 192 1.64 -19.21 13.73
CA GLN A 192 1.26 -20.49 13.12
C GLN A 192 1.90 -20.67 11.74
N THR A 193 1.84 -19.63 10.91
CA THR A 193 2.40 -19.67 9.55
C THR A 193 3.91 -19.84 9.58
N LEU A 194 4.61 -19.11 10.44
CA LEU A 194 6.07 -19.22 10.59
C LEU A 194 6.51 -20.67 10.86
N PHE A 195 5.79 -21.42 11.70
CA PHE A 195 6.15 -22.80 12.02
C PHE A 195 5.72 -23.80 10.95
N THR A 196 4.68 -23.51 10.18
CA THR A 196 4.13 -24.45 9.18
C THR A 196 4.61 -24.21 7.75
N MET A 197 5.09 -22.99 7.42
CA MET A 197 5.57 -22.67 6.06
C MET A 197 6.88 -23.37 5.72
N ASP A 198 7.10 -23.61 4.44
CA ASP A 198 8.40 -23.96 3.90
C ASP A 198 9.23 -22.71 3.61
N THR A 199 10.55 -22.88 3.54
CA THR A 199 11.49 -21.82 3.18
C THR A 199 12.13 -22.15 1.85
N ALA A 200 12.35 -21.16 1.00
CA ALA A 200 12.96 -21.34 -0.31
C ALA A 200 14.41 -20.85 -0.34
N GLN A 201 15.15 -21.29 -1.35
CA GLN A 201 16.35 -20.60 -1.81
C GLN A 201 15.89 -19.50 -2.78
N VAL A 202 16.44 -18.30 -2.64
CA VAL A 202 16.08 -17.15 -3.46
C VAL A 202 17.34 -16.47 -3.96
N THR A 203 17.40 -16.28 -5.26
CA THR A 203 18.40 -15.42 -5.91
C THR A 203 17.82 -14.02 -6.02
N TYR A 204 18.50 -13.05 -5.46
CA TYR A 204 18.19 -11.62 -5.53
C TYR A 204 19.11 -10.96 -6.54
N THR A 205 18.55 -10.23 -7.48
CA THR A 205 19.31 -9.31 -8.35
C THR A 205 18.85 -7.89 -8.05
N TYR A 206 19.74 -7.10 -7.45
CA TYR A 206 19.50 -5.71 -7.05
C TYR A 206 20.06 -4.74 -8.08
N TYR A 207 19.32 -3.68 -8.37
CA TYR A 207 19.74 -2.58 -9.23
C TYR A 207 19.64 -1.27 -8.43
N GLY A 208 20.78 -0.64 -8.17
CA GLY A 208 20.88 0.67 -7.52
C GLY A 208 20.61 1.84 -8.47
N LYS A 209 20.66 3.08 -7.96
CA LYS A 209 20.46 4.30 -8.76
C LYS A 209 21.45 4.45 -9.93
N GLU A 210 22.66 3.95 -9.80
CA GLU A 210 23.71 3.99 -10.85
C GLU A 210 23.70 2.73 -11.73
N GLN A 211 22.58 1.97 -11.73
CA GLN A 211 22.44 0.70 -12.43
C GLN A 211 23.50 -0.35 -12.07
N GLN A 212 24.13 -0.22 -10.93
CA GLN A 212 25.00 -1.25 -10.39
C GLN A 212 24.16 -2.50 -10.08
N GLU A 213 24.50 -3.58 -10.77
CA GLU A 213 23.84 -4.87 -10.55
C GLU A 213 24.62 -5.67 -9.51
N GLN A 214 23.89 -6.20 -8.53
CA GLN A 214 24.44 -7.12 -7.54
C GLN A 214 23.54 -8.34 -7.42
N THR A 215 24.08 -9.52 -7.64
CA THR A 215 23.35 -10.79 -7.47
C THR A 215 23.83 -11.50 -6.21
N VAL A 216 22.85 -11.93 -5.38
CA VAL A 216 23.09 -12.62 -4.11
C VAL A 216 22.14 -13.79 -3.95
N ASP A 217 22.68 -14.98 -3.65
CA ASP A 217 21.89 -16.15 -3.28
C ASP A 217 21.68 -16.24 -1.78
N LYS A 218 20.43 -16.33 -1.35
CA LYS A 218 20.06 -16.54 0.06
C LYS A 218 19.31 -17.85 0.24
N ASN A 219 19.73 -18.62 1.24
CA ASN A 219 19.10 -19.89 1.59
C ASN A 219 18.13 -19.74 2.76
N LYS A 220 17.10 -20.58 2.78
CA LYS A 220 16.09 -20.61 3.85
C LYS A 220 15.47 -19.23 4.07
N VAL A 221 15.02 -18.60 2.99
CA VAL A 221 14.33 -17.32 3.03
C VAL A 221 12.95 -17.53 3.64
N ILE A 222 12.64 -16.75 4.68
CA ILE A 222 11.36 -16.76 5.41
C ILE A 222 10.41 -15.77 4.77
N PHE A 223 10.90 -14.55 4.49
CA PHE A 223 10.15 -13.54 3.76
C PHE A 223 11.08 -12.55 3.05
N THR A 224 10.51 -11.88 2.08
CA THR A 224 11.09 -10.70 1.42
C THR A 224 10.00 -9.65 1.33
N ALA A 225 10.12 -8.57 2.09
CA ALA A 225 9.21 -7.42 2.06
C ALA A 225 9.87 -6.28 1.29
N VAL A 226 9.22 -5.80 0.24
CA VAL A 226 9.67 -4.71 -0.63
C VAL A 226 8.81 -3.49 -0.30
N MET A 227 9.40 -2.55 0.41
CA MET A 227 8.71 -1.47 1.08
C MET A 227 8.84 -0.15 0.31
N ASN A 228 7.72 0.49 0.00
CA ASN A 228 7.68 1.90 -0.39
C ASN A 228 7.51 2.80 0.84
N LEU A 229 6.80 2.31 1.87
CA LEU A 229 6.62 2.99 3.15
C LEU A 229 7.34 2.25 4.27
N ARG A 230 7.56 2.93 5.41
CA ARG A 230 8.33 2.38 6.56
C ARG A 230 7.69 1.17 7.21
N ALA A 231 6.36 1.05 7.13
CA ALA A 231 5.61 0.04 7.89
C ALA A 231 4.42 -0.50 7.12
N GLU A 232 4.05 -1.74 7.41
CA GLU A 232 2.89 -2.44 6.86
C GLU A 232 2.14 -3.21 7.95
N GLY A 233 1.05 -3.91 7.58
CA GLY A 233 0.36 -4.87 8.46
C GLY A 233 -0.19 -4.27 9.75
N GLY A 234 -0.63 -3.01 9.74
CA GLY A 234 -1.11 -2.30 10.93
C GLY A 234 0.00 -1.57 11.69
N GLY A 235 1.13 -1.27 11.05
CA GLY A 235 2.22 -0.45 11.57
C GLY A 235 3.45 -1.20 12.02
N VAL A 236 3.69 -2.40 11.50
CA VAL A 236 4.94 -3.13 11.73
C VAL A 236 6.05 -2.49 10.89
N PRO A 237 7.11 -1.94 11.48
CA PRO A 237 8.14 -1.17 10.78
C PRO A 237 9.15 -2.11 10.11
N MET A 238 8.80 -2.65 8.94
CA MET A 238 9.63 -3.59 8.18
C MET A 238 10.90 -2.92 7.63
N ALA A 239 10.81 -1.66 7.21
CA ALA A 239 11.95 -0.86 6.73
C ALA A 239 11.88 0.56 7.35
N PRO A 240 12.40 0.76 8.57
CA PRO A 240 12.26 2.03 9.30
C PRO A 240 12.83 3.25 8.58
N GLN A 241 13.79 3.04 7.67
CA GLN A 241 14.46 4.09 6.90
C GLN A 241 13.84 4.34 5.51
N ALA A 242 12.80 3.58 5.12
CA ALA A 242 12.14 3.75 3.83
C ALA A 242 11.62 5.18 3.65
N SER A 243 11.77 5.69 2.43
CA SER A 243 11.29 7.01 2.03
C SER A 243 10.49 6.89 0.73
N TYR A 244 9.33 7.53 0.68
CA TYR A 244 8.45 7.53 -0.49
C TYR A 244 8.73 8.69 -1.47
N THR A 245 9.94 9.30 -1.39
CA THR A 245 10.32 10.44 -2.22
C THR A 245 11.76 10.38 -2.74
N ASP A 246 12.50 9.31 -2.42
CA ASP A 246 13.93 9.20 -2.76
C ASP A 246 14.22 8.36 -4.01
N GLY A 247 13.18 7.80 -4.66
CA GLY A 247 13.29 6.97 -5.86
C GLY A 247 13.79 5.55 -5.58
N LEU A 248 13.64 5.05 -4.35
CA LEU A 248 14.09 3.73 -3.95
C LEU A 248 12.98 2.94 -3.25
N LEU A 249 13.05 1.63 -3.36
CA LEU A 249 12.34 0.68 -2.53
C LEU A 249 13.29 0.11 -1.48
N SER A 250 12.82 -0.03 -0.24
CA SER A 250 13.59 -0.66 0.83
C SER A 250 13.21 -2.13 0.96
N VAL A 251 14.15 -3.03 0.70
CA VAL A 251 13.96 -4.47 0.71
C VAL A 251 14.39 -5.04 2.05
N CYS A 252 13.45 -5.48 2.86
CA CYS A 252 13.73 -6.21 4.10
C CYS A 252 13.57 -7.71 3.87
N SER A 253 14.61 -8.49 4.14
CA SER A 253 14.55 -9.95 4.03
C SER A 253 15.01 -10.62 5.32
N ALA A 254 14.42 -11.79 5.63
CA ALA A 254 14.85 -12.66 6.71
C ALA A 254 15.25 -14.03 6.16
N CYS A 255 16.50 -14.44 6.36
CA CYS A 255 17.04 -15.67 5.82
C CYS A 255 18.02 -16.38 6.78
N GLY A 256 18.10 -17.72 6.66
CA GLY A 256 19.06 -18.52 7.43
C GLY A 256 18.81 -18.55 8.95
N ILE A 257 17.71 -18.00 9.43
CA ILE A 257 17.35 -17.96 10.86
C ILE A 257 16.45 -19.18 11.16
N PRO A 258 16.73 -19.96 12.22
CA PRO A 258 15.80 -21.00 12.67
C PRO A 258 14.43 -20.40 13.04
N LYS A 259 13.33 -21.04 12.68
CA LYS A 259 11.95 -20.54 12.88
C LYS A 259 11.67 -20.14 14.32
N TRP A 260 12.13 -20.91 15.32
CA TRP A 260 11.97 -20.56 16.73
C TRP A 260 12.70 -19.26 17.12
N ARG A 261 13.88 -19.01 16.52
CA ARG A 261 14.63 -17.78 16.73
C ARG A 261 13.97 -16.61 16.03
N THR A 262 13.42 -16.82 14.83
CA THR A 262 12.62 -15.80 14.11
C THR A 262 11.44 -15.34 14.96
N PHE A 263 10.76 -16.28 15.64
CA PHE A 263 9.70 -15.94 16.59
C PHE A 263 10.20 -14.98 17.70
N LEU A 264 11.39 -15.24 18.26
CA LEU A 264 11.98 -14.38 19.29
C LEU A 264 12.43 -13.00 18.72
N CYS A 265 12.57 -12.86 17.40
CA CYS A 265 12.88 -11.59 16.75
C CYS A 265 11.65 -10.69 16.55
N LEU A 266 10.42 -11.20 16.65
CA LEU A 266 9.20 -10.41 16.47
C LEU A 266 9.12 -9.14 17.34
N PRO A 267 9.47 -9.14 18.64
CA PRO A 267 9.52 -7.91 19.43
C PRO A 267 10.51 -6.88 18.91
N PHE A 268 11.65 -7.33 18.37
CA PHE A 268 12.66 -6.44 17.80
C PHE A 268 12.19 -5.86 16.45
N LEU A 269 11.44 -6.65 15.65
CA LEU A 269 10.80 -6.16 14.43
C LEU A 269 9.81 -5.05 14.76
N VAL A 270 8.92 -5.27 15.74
CA VAL A 270 7.96 -4.26 16.19
C VAL A 270 8.63 -3.01 16.76
N ALA A 271 9.81 -3.18 17.38
CA ALA A 271 10.61 -2.07 17.92
C ALA A 271 11.53 -1.40 16.89
N ALA A 272 11.45 -1.77 15.59
CA ALA A 272 12.32 -1.27 14.52
C ALA A 272 13.82 -1.49 14.80
N ARG A 273 14.19 -2.62 15.41
CA ARG A 273 15.57 -2.97 15.79
C ARG A 273 16.08 -4.25 15.14
N HIS A 274 15.32 -4.85 14.25
CA HIS A 274 15.63 -6.13 13.60
C HIS A 274 16.80 -6.03 12.61
N GLU A 275 17.08 -4.88 12.00
CA GLU A 275 18.20 -4.64 11.10
C GLU A 275 19.57 -5.01 11.70
N LYS A 276 19.69 -5.00 13.03
CA LYS A 276 20.91 -5.36 13.76
C LYS A 276 21.02 -6.86 14.05
N ILE A 277 20.01 -7.64 13.69
CA ILE A 277 19.95 -9.08 13.98
C ILE A 277 20.50 -9.83 12.76
N LYS A 278 21.54 -10.65 12.97
CA LYS A 278 22.10 -11.49 11.90
C LYS A 278 21.01 -12.37 11.28
N GLY A 279 20.86 -12.25 9.95
CA GLY A 279 19.87 -12.94 9.14
C GLY A 279 18.69 -12.07 8.75
N PHE A 280 18.62 -10.81 9.24
CA PHE A 280 17.83 -9.75 8.63
C PHE A 280 18.75 -8.86 7.82
N ASP A 281 18.36 -8.56 6.59
CA ASP A 281 19.06 -7.64 5.71
C ASP A 281 18.08 -6.60 5.19
N VAL A 282 18.51 -5.34 5.10
CA VAL A 282 17.75 -4.25 4.49
C VAL A 282 18.60 -3.58 3.41
N GLU A 283 18.12 -3.60 2.18
CA GLU A 283 18.77 -3.03 1.00
C GLU A 283 17.86 -2.00 0.34
N ASN A 284 18.44 -0.90 -0.15
CA ASN A 284 17.71 0.12 -0.89
C ASN A 284 18.01 -0.01 -2.38
N VAL A 285 16.97 -0.18 -3.19
CA VAL A 285 17.09 -0.51 -4.61
C VAL A 285 16.13 0.34 -5.45
N GLN A 286 16.51 0.64 -6.68
CA GLN A 286 15.59 1.22 -7.65
C GLN A 286 14.72 0.10 -8.28
N ARG A 287 15.34 -1.04 -8.54
CA ARG A 287 14.70 -2.24 -9.07
C ARG A 287 15.29 -3.48 -8.44
N MET A 288 14.50 -4.54 -8.34
CA MET A 288 14.93 -5.83 -7.87
C MET A 288 14.23 -6.95 -8.63
N GLU A 289 14.95 -8.03 -8.85
CA GLU A 289 14.39 -9.29 -9.36
C GLU A 289 14.60 -10.41 -8.34
N LEU A 290 13.60 -11.27 -8.22
CA LEU A 290 13.65 -12.50 -7.41
C LEU A 290 13.48 -13.71 -8.31
N ALA A 291 14.34 -14.70 -8.12
CA ALA A 291 14.15 -16.05 -8.63
C ALA A 291 14.14 -17.03 -7.44
N MET A 292 13.06 -17.76 -7.27
CA MET A 292 12.79 -18.64 -6.13
C MET A 292 12.83 -20.09 -6.56
N SER A 293 13.49 -20.96 -5.78
CA SER A 293 13.61 -22.39 -6.06
C SER A 293 12.26 -23.13 -6.02
N GLU A 294 11.32 -22.62 -5.24
CA GLU A 294 9.97 -23.16 -5.05
C GLU A 294 8.96 -21.99 -5.12
N PRO A 295 7.70 -22.26 -5.53
CA PRO A 295 6.69 -21.23 -5.57
C PRO A 295 6.46 -20.60 -4.20
N MET A 296 6.55 -19.28 -4.12
CA MET A 296 6.24 -18.49 -2.93
C MET A 296 5.01 -17.62 -3.16
N VAL A 297 4.23 -17.43 -2.10
CA VAL A 297 3.07 -16.53 -2.14
C VAL A 297 3.55 -15.11 -2.38
N LEU A 298 2.96 -14.41 -3.36
CA LEU A 298 3.19 -13.00 -3.67
C LEU A 298 1.99 -12.16 -3.23
N HIS A 299 2.25 -10.99 -2.65
CA HIS A 299 1.24 -9.98 -2.34
C HIS A 299 1.68 -8.57 -2.76
N ALA A 300 0.71 -7.65 -2.87
CA ALA A 300 0.93 -6.21 -2.90
C ALA A 300 -0.17 -5.51 -2.09
N ASP A 301 0.22 -4.59 -1.19
CA ASP A 301 -0.66 -3.90 -0.24
C ASP A 301 -1.66 -4.83 0.48
N GLY A 302 -1.21 -6.05 0.80
CA GLY A 302 -2.01 -7.08 1.47
C GLY A 302 -2.97 -7.87 0.58
N GLU A 303 -2.97 -7.64 -0.74
CA GLU A 303 -3.75 -8.41 -1.71
C GLU A 303 -2.93 -9.56 -2.28
N TYR A 304 -3.48 -10.79 -2.22
CA TYR A 304 -2.85 -11.99 -2.79
C TYR A 304 -2.84 -11.93 -4.32
N LEU A 305 -1.65 -12.11 -4.92
CA LEU A 305 -1.43 -12.02 -6.38
C LEU A 305 -1.17 -13.36 -7.04
N GLY A 306 -0.77 -14.38 -6.30
CA GLY A 306 -0.46 -15.70 -6.80
C GLY A 306 0.67 -16.38 -6.04
N ASP A 307 0.96 -17.62 -6.40
CA ASP A 307 2.14 -18.37 -5.98
C ASP A 307 3.11 -18.34 -7.17
N VAL A 308 4.29 -17.74 -7.00
CA VAL A 308 5.21 -17.42 -8.10
C VAL A 308 6.63 -17.92 -7.82
N THR A 309 7.38 -18.22 -8.88
CA THR A 309 8.81 -18.57 -8.82
C THR A 309 9.72 -17.42 -9.24
N GLN A 310 9.14 -16.36 -9.81
CA GLN A 310 9.87 -15.15 -10.20
C GLN A 310 9.01 -13.92 -9.95
N ALA A 311 9.62 -12.82 -9.55
CA ALA A 311 8.98 -11.51 -9.45
C ALA A 311 10.01 -10.40 -9.69
N SER A 312 9.58 -9.30 -10.30
CA SER A 312 10.37 -8.09 -10.47
C SER A 312 9.67 -6.93 -9.80
N PHE A 313 10.41 -6.14 -9.04
CA PHE A 313 9.91 -4.96 -8.31
C PHE A 313 10.66 -3.73 -8.79
N GLU A 314 9.96 -2.61 -8.94
CA GLU A 314 10.54 -1.35 -9.42
C GLU A 314 9.94 -0.17 -8.67
N CYS A 315 10.78 0.83 -8.37
CA CYS A 315 10.34 2.11 -7.86
C CYS A 315 9.89 3.02 -9.01
N LEU A 316 8.64 3.43 -8.99
CA LEU A 316 8.09 4.45 -9.88
C LEU A 316 8.31 5.82 -9.24
N HIS A 317 9.48 6.41 -9.47
CA HIS A 317 9.89 7.65 -8.85
C HIS A 317 8.98 8.82 -9.22
N HIS A 318 8.53 9.60 -8.21
CA HIS A 318 7.65 10.75 -8.34
C HIS A 318 6.40 10.48 -9.19
N LYS A 319 5.79 9.29 -8.99
CA LYS A 319 4.70 8.81 -9.84
C LYS A 319 3.37 9.45 -9.51
N LEU A 320 3.02 9.62 -8.23
CA LEU A 320 1.71 10.06 -7.78
C LEU A 320 1.74 11.50 -7.28
N ILE A 321 0.84 12.36 -7.78
CA ILE A 321 0.59 13.71 -7.24
C ILE A 321 -0.41 13.59 -6.09
N LEU A 322 -0.01 13.98 -4.88
CA LEU A 322 -0.77 13.79 -3.67
C LEU A 322 -1.30 15.10 -3.10
N LEU A 323 -2.60 15.12 -2.75
CA LEU A 323 -3.27 16.23 -2.04
C LEU A 323 -3.19 15.95 -0.53
N GLN A 324 -2.25 16.60 0.21
CA GLN A 324 -2.08 16.41 1.64
C GLN A 324 -1.74 17.67 2.42
#